data_f36954aa5186d5a4b681497fa0934221
#
_entry.id   f36954aa5186d5a4b681497fa0934221
#
_cell.length_a   1.000
_cell.length_b   1.000
_cell.length_c   1.000
_cell.angle_alpha   90.00
_cell.angle_beta   90.00
_cell.angle_gamma   90.00
#
_symmetry.space_group_name_H-M   'P 1'
#
loop_
_entity.id
_entity.type
_entity.pdbx_description
1 polymer ?
#
loop_
_entity_poly.entity_id
_entity_poly.type
_entity_poly.pdbx_seq_one_letter_code
_entity_poly.pdbx_strand_id
1 'polypeptide(L)'
;MKHRMTALLTMFGSVALLTSVICAKPVALYVWNASESAPLGLYRLQPVDTLFVTELVAILPPEPLAAFLAEGSYLPRGVPMLKRVLALPGQTVCRNGLAITVDVIGLGEARD
;
A
#
# COMPACT_ATOMS: atom_id res chain seq x y z
N MET A 1 13.43 -45.70 16.91
CA MET A 1 14.02 -45.11 15.68
C MET A 1 12.99 -44.44 14.79
N LYS A 2 11.85 -45.06 14.54
CA LYS A 2 10.80 -44.44 13.68
C LYS A 2 10.30 -43.06 14.18
N HIS A 3 10.08 -42.93 15.47
CA HIS A 3 9.60 -41.65 16.06
C HIS A 3 10.63 -40.53 15.96
N ARG A 4 11.90 -40.81 16.07
CA ARG A 4 12.98 -39.82 15.92
C ARG A 4 13.08 -39.34 14.47
N MET A 5 12.97 -40.27 13.51
CA MET A 5 12.99 -39.93 12.09
C MET A 5 11.80 -39.04 11.72
N THR A 6 10.59 -39.39 12.18
CA THR A 6 9.37 -38.60 11.97
C THR A 6 9.51 -37.20 12.56
N ALA A 7 10.04 -37.08 13.80
CA ALA A 7 10.26 -35.80 14.44
C ALA A 7 11.25 -34.92 13.66
N LEU A 8 12.35 -35.49 13.19
CA LEU A 8 13.34 -34.78 12.38
C LEU A 8 12.77 -34.32 11.05
N LEU A 9 12.03 -35.16 10.35
CA LEU A 9 11.40 -34.82 9.07
C LEU A 9 10.37 -33.69 9.26
N THR A 10 9.57 -33.74 10.31
CA THR A 10 8.60 -32.68 10.63
C THR A 10 9.31 -31.36 10.95
N MET A 11 10.39 -31.40 11.71
CA MET A 11 11.17 -30.22 12.07
C MET A 11 11.80 -29.59 10.83
N PHE A 12 12.48 -30.36 9.99
CA PHE A 12 13.09 -29.82 8.75
C PHE A 12 12.06 -29.32 7.77
N GLY A 13 10.92 -29.99 7.62
CA GLY A 13 9.83 -29.56 6.76
C GLY A 13 9.24 -28.23 7.22
N SER A 14 9.04 -28.07 8.54
CA SER A 14 8.53 -26.82 9.12
C SER A 14 9.50 -25.65 8.92
N VAL A 15 10.79 -25.89 9.16
CA VAL A 15 11.82 -24.86 8.95
C VAL A 15 11.90 -24.44 7.47
N ALA A 16 11.85 -25.39 6.56
CA ALA A 16 11.87 -25.13 5.12
C ALA A 16 10.65 -24.30 4.69
N LEU A 17 9.46 -24.64 5.19
CA LEU A 17 8.23 -23.90 4.90
C LEU A 17 8.30 -22.47 5.40
N LEU A 18 8.70 -22.24 6.66
CA LEU A 18 8.84 -20.91 7.24
C LEU A 18 9.88 -20.08 6.49
N THR A 19 11.01 -20.66 6.13
CA THR A 19 12.07 -20.02 5.34
C THR A 19 11.56 -19.61 3.98
N SER A 20 10.79 -20.46 3.31
CA SER A 20 10.18 -20.14 2.00
C SER A 20 9.25 -18.93 2.08
N VAL A 21 8.41 -18.84 3.13
CA VAL A 21 7.51 -17.70 3.33
C VAL A 21 8.28 -16.41 3.57
N ILE A 22 9.34 -16.44 4.37
CA ILE A 22 10.19 -15.27 4.65
C ILE A 22 10.91 -14.80 3.40
N CYS A 23 11.45 -15.72 2.59
CA CYS A 23 12.20 -15.39 1.37
C CYS A 23 11.32 -14.96 0.21
N ALA A 24 10.07 -15.40 0.15
CA ALA A 24 9.16 -15.16 -0.96
C ALA A 24 8.65 -13.71 -1.06
N LYS A 25 8.91 -12.84 -0.10
CA LYS A 25 8.42 -11.45 -0.04
C LYS A 25 6.92 -11.39 -0.40
N PRO A 26 6.03 -11.85 0.46
CA PRO A 26 4.61 -11.94 0.13
C PRO A 26 4.04 -10.57 -0.21
N VAL A 27 3.29 -10.49 -1.31
CA VAL A 27 2.54 -9.29 -1.68
C VAL A 27 1.33 -9.21 -0.75
N ALA A 28 1.08 -8.04 -0.19
CA ALA A 28 -0.11 -7.83 0.63
C ALA A 28 -1.37 -8.02 -0.24
N LEU A 29 -2.27 -8.90 0.19
CA LEU A 29 -3.55 -9.14 -0.48
C LEU A 29 -4.68 -8.32 0.11
N TYR A 30 -4.56 -7.92 1.36
CA TYR A 30 -5.57 -7.18 2.11
C TYR A 30 -4.95 -6.01 2.86
N VAL A 31 -5.69 -4.92 2.93
CA VAL A 31 -5.30 -3.72 3.67
C VAL A 31 -6.47 -3.27 4.55
N TRP A 32 -6.19 -3.04 5.83
CA TRP A 32 -7.14 -2.42 6.72
C TRP A 32 -6.99 -0.91 6.65
N ASN A 33 -8.08 -0.20 6.33
CA ASN A 33 -8.11 1.25 6.36
C ASN A 33 -8.77 1.74 7.65
N ALA A 34 -7.96 2.42 8.47
CA ALA A 34 -8.42 3.05 9.71
C ALA A 34 -8.54 4.57 9.60
N SER A 35 -8.25 5.16 8.44
CA SER A 35 -8.31 6.60 8.22
C SER A 35 -9.61 7.00 7.50
N GLU A 36 -10.08 8.21 7.79
CA GLU A 36 -11.34 8.71 7.22
C GLU A 36 -11.22 9.20 5.76
N SER A 37 -10.03 9.17 5.18
CA SER A 37 -9.81 9.59 3.79
C SER A 37 -10.45 8.66 2.76
N ALA A 38 -10.81 7.46 3.16
CA ALA A 38 -11.63 6.50 2.42
C ALA A 38 -12.55 5.79 3.41
N PRO A 39 -13.63 5.10 2.97
CA PRO A 39 -14.46 4.35 3.89
C PRO A 39 -13.65 3.37 4.74
N LEU A 40 -13.91 3.32 6.03
CA LEU A 40 -13.23 2.41 6.96
C LEU A 40 -13.57 0.97 6.63
N GLY A 41 -12.58 0.09 6.71
CA GLY A 41 -12.80 -1.33 6.51
C GLY A 41 -11.61 -2.07 5.93
N LEU A 42 -11.86 -3.33 5.62
CA LEU A 42 -10.89 -4.23 5.00
C LEU A 42 -11.03 -4.20 3.49
N TYR A 43 -9.95 -3.91 2.80
CA TYR A 43 -9.90 -3.84 1.34
C TYR A 43 -9.07 -4.99 0.78
N ARG A 44 -9.58 -5.60 -0.27
CA ARG A 44 -8.84 -6.59 -1.04
C ARG A 44 -8.04 -5.90 -2.13
N LEU A 45 -6.75 -6.17 -2.19
CA LEU A 45 -5.87 -5.65 -3.23
C LEU A 45 -5.92 -6.55 -4.46
N GLN A 46 -6.03 -5.92 -5.62
CA GLN A 46 -5.99 -6.60 -6.92
C GLN A 46 -4.87 -6.00 -7.76
N PRO A 47 -4.27 -6.78 -8.68
CA PRO A 47 -3.28 -6.23 -9.62
C PRO A 47 -3.86 -5.04 -10.39
N VAL A 48 -3.01 -4.03 -10.62
CA VAL A 48 -3.39 -2.87 -11.40
C VAL A 48 -3.45 -3.28 -12.88
N ASP A 49 -4.60 -3.08 -13.49
CA ASP A 49 -4.80 -3.29 -14.92
C ASP A 49 -4.80 -1.93 -15.63
N THR A 50 -5.91 -1.23 -15.62
CA THR A 50 -6.03 0.11 -16.19
C THR A 50 -6.48 1.08 -15.10
N LEU A 51 -5.75 2.18 -14.93
CA LEU A 51 -6.12 3.22 -13.98
C LEU A 51 -7.14 4.17 -14.59
N PHE A 52 -8.10 4.60 -13.79
CA PHE A 52 -9.07 5.64 -14.16
C PHE A 52 -9.21 6.65 -13.01
N VAL A 53 -9.62 7.86 -13.35
CA VAL A 53 -9.84 8.91 -12.35
C VAL A 53 -10.96 8.49 -11.39
N THR A 54 -10.76 8.75 -10.10
CA THR A 54 -11.62 8.36 -8.98
C THR A 54 -11.46 6.92 -8.50
N GLU A 55 -10.66 6.09 -9.18
CA GLU A 55 -10.36 4.74 -8.71
C GLU A 55 -9.63 4.77 -7.36
N LEU A 56 -10.03 3.89 -6.45
CA LEU A 56 -9.35 3.73 -5.17
C LEU A 56 -8.16 2.78 -5.34
N VAL A 57 -6.98 3.27 -5.04
CA VAL A 57 -5.72 2.54 -5.19
C VAL A 57 -4.94 2.50 -3.89
N ALA A 58 -4.15 1.43 -3.72
CA ALA A 58 -3.20 1.32 -2.62
C ALA A 58 -1.83 1.78 -3.11
N ILE A 59 -1.23 2.74 -2.43
CA ILE A 59 0.03 3.36 -2.80
C ILE A 59 1.06 3.15 -1.69
N LEU A 60 2.27 2.72 -2.07
CA LEU A 60 3.41 2.76 -1.15
C LEU A 60 4.13 4.09 -1.33
N PRO A 61 4.28 4.90 -0.25
CA PRO A 61 4.98 6.16 -0.35
C PRO A 61 6.44 5.96 -0.80
N PRO A 62 6.99 6.86 -1.64
CA PRO A 62 8.42 6.85 -1.94
C PRO A 62 9.24 7.13 -0.68
N GLU A 63 10.51 6.70 -0.66
CA GLU A 63 11.33 6.67 0.55
C GLU A 63 11.42 8.00 1.32
N PRO A 64 11.61 9.19 0.71
CA PRO A 64 11.62 10.44 1.48
C PRO A 64 10.31 10.73 2.21
N LEU A 65 9.18 10.46 1.55
CA LEU A 65 7.85 10.63 2.12
C LEU A 65 7.56 9.56 3.17
N ALA A 66 7.98 8.31 2.91
CA ALA A 66 7.83 7.20 3.86
C ALA A 66 8.55 7.49 5.18
N ALA A 67 9.77 8.02 5.13
CA ALA A 67 10.52 8.44 6.31
C ALA A 67 9.79 9.54 7.08
N PHE A 68 9.32 10.56 6.40
CA PHE A 68 8.57 11.67 7.01
C PHE A 68 7.30 11.16 7.71
N LEU A 69 6.53 10.31 7.06
CA LEU A 69 5.30 9.76 7.63
C LEU A 69 5.55 8.84 8.83
N ALA A 70 6.62 8.05 8.78
CA ALA A 70 6.99 7.16 9.89
C ALA A 70 7.48 7.96 11.10
N GLU A 71 8.31 8.98 10.90
CA GLU A 71 8.82 9.84 11.96
C GLU A 71 7.71 10.64 12.65
N GLY A 72 6.72 11.10 11.89
CA GLY A 72 5.57 11.80 12.41
C GLY A 72 4.48 10.89 12.99
N SER A 73 4.68 9.59 13.03
CA SER A 73 3.70 8.59 13.45
C SER A 73 2.38 8.63 12.66
N TYR A 74 2.43 9.13 11.44
CA TYR A 74 1.26 9.19 10.55
C TYR A 74 1.02 7.86 9.83
N LEU A 75 2.10 7.20 9.40
CA LEU A 75 2.02 5.93 8.69
C LEU A 75 3.31 5.13 8.90
N PRO A 76 3.26 3.90 9.41
CA PRO A 76 4.45 3.05 9.51
C PRO A 76 5.05 2.74 8.15
N ARG A 77 6.36 2.46 8.10
CA ARG A 77 7.03 2.04 6.87
C ARG A 77 6.44 0.72 6.36
N GLY A 78 6.34 0.60 5.05
CA GLY A 78 5.84 -0.61 4.40
C GLY A 78 4.32 -0.77 4.42
N VAL A 79 3.59 0.16 5.01
CA VAL A 79 2.12 0.14 5.02
C VAL A 79 1.60 0.97 3.84
N PRO A 80 0.78 0.40 2.95
CA PRO A 80 0.21 1.16 1.84
C PRO A 80 -0.89 2.12 2.30
N MET A 81 -1.01 3.23 1.58
CA MET A 81 -2.10 4.20 1.76
C MET A 81 -3.19 3.95 0.71
N LEU A 82 -4.44 4.10 1.11
CA LEU A 82 -5.56 4.12 0.17
C LEU A 82 -5.84 5.54 -0.28
N LYS A 83 -5.75 5.79 -1.57
CA LYS A 83 -6.00 7.10 -2.19
C LYS A 83 -6.78 6.94 -3.47
N ARG A 84 -7.54 7.97 -3.84
CA ARG A 84 -8.22 8.00 -5.13
C ARG A 84 -7.34 8.64 -6.18
N VAL A 85 -7.37 8.09 -7.38
CA VAL A 85 -6.66 8.64 -8.52
C VAL A 85 -7.30 9.98 -8.88
N LEU A 86 -6.49 11.03 -8.89
CA LEU A 86 -6.92 12.39 -9.20
C LEU A 86 -6.62 12.77 -10.65
N ALA A 87 -5.45 12.34 -11.14
CA ALA A 87 -4.99 12.64 -12.49
C ALA A 87 -4.23 11.44 -13.05
N LEU A 88 -4.29 11.26 -14.35
CA LEU A 88 -3.60 10.22 -15.10
C LEU A 88 -2.39 10.81 -15.85
N PRO A 89 -1.45 9.96 -16.30
CA PRO A 89 -0.36 10.43 -17.19
C PRO A 89 -0.92 11.17 -18.39
N GLY A 90 -0.27 12.28 -18.75
CA GLY A 90 -0.69 13.16 -19.83
C GLY A 90 -1.59 14.31 -19.39
N GLN A 91 -2.14 14.28 -18.20
CA GLN A 91 -2.89 15.39 -17.64
C GLN A 91 -1.97 16.37 -16.91
N THR A 92 -2.32 17.65 -16.94
CA THR A 92 -1.55 18.70 -16.27
C THR A 92 -2.16 19.00 -14.90
N VAL A 93 -1.37 18.80 -13.85
CA VAL A 93 -1.76 19.13 -12.47
C VAL A 93 -1.05 20.39 -12.04
N CYS A 94 -1.80 21.40 -11.63
CA CYS A 94 -1.27 22.68 -11.19
C CYS A 94 -1.71 23.00 -9.78
N ARG A 95 -0.81 23.62 -9.03
CA ARG A 95 -1.12 24.20 -7.71
C ARG A 95 -0.87 25.69 -7.75
N ASN A 96 -1.89 26.47 -7.41
CA ASN A 96 -1.77 27.92 -7.26
C ASN A 96 -2.22 28.30 -5.83
N GLY A 97 -1.21 28.58 -4.98
CA GLY A 97 -1.49 28.70 -3.54
C GLY A 97 -2.02 27.38 -2.98
N LEU A 98 -3.26 27.39 -2.49
CA LEU A 98 -3.93 26.19 -2.00
C LEU A 98 -4.79 25.50 -3.05
N ALA A 99 -5.09 26.17 -4.17
CA ALA A 99 -5.96 25.62 -5.20
C ALA A 99 -5.21 24.60 -6.07
N ILE A 100 -5.82 23.45 -6.29
CA ILE A 100 -5.32 22.38 -7.14
C ILE A 100 -6.24 22.22 -8.35
N THR A 101 -5.66 22.21 -9.54
CA THR A 101 -6.38 22.00 -10.79
C THR A 101 -5.78 20.86 -11.59
N VAL A 102 -6.64 20.13 -12.30
CA VAL A 102 -6.23 19.14 -13.31
C VAL A 102 -6.85 19.57 -14.63
N ASP A 103 -6.02 19.82 -15.65
CA ASP A 103 -6.46 20.31 -16.96
C ASP A 103 -7.38 21.53 -16.88
N VAL A 104 -7.04 22.52 -16.01
CA VAL A 104 -7.80 23.75 -15.73
C VAL A 104 -9.11 23.54 -14.95
N ILE A 105 -9.45 22.34 -14.54
CA ILE A 105 -10.62 22.06 -13.71
C ILE A 105 -10.23 22.13 -12.23
N GLY A 106 -10.90 22.97 -11.46
CA GLY A 106 -10.67 23.08 -10.03
C GLY A 106 -11.17 21.84 -9.27
N LEU A 107 -10.29 21.20 -8.50
CA LEU A 107 -10.60 19.97 -7.77
C LEU A 107 -10.63 20.15 -6.25
N GLY A 108 -10.22 21.30 -5.74
CA GLY A 108 -10.21 21.56 -4.31
C GLY A 108 -8.97 22.33 -3.86
N GLU A 109 -8.76 22.33 -2.56
CA GLU A 109 -7.63 23.02 -1.93
C GLU A 109 -6.69 22.02 -1.25
N ALA A 110 -5.40 22.29 -1.36
CA ALA A 110 -4.39 21.55 -0.64
C ALA A 110 -4.35 21.99 0.83
N ARG A 111 -4.01 21.07 1.70
CA ARG A 111 -3.68 21.42 3.09
C ARG A 111 -2.21 21.84 3.19
N ASP A 112 -1.96 22.84 3.99
CA ASP A 112 -0.60 23.22 4.36
C ASP A 112 0.01 22.22 5.35
#